data_6d16c03e1cd392d6862b02f901ecd163
#
_entry.id   6d16c03e1cd392d6862b02f901ecd163
#
_cell.length_a   1.000
_cell.length_b   1.000
_cell.length_c   1.000
_cell.angle_alpha   90.00
_cell.angle_beta   90.00
_cell.angle_gamma   90.00
#
_symmetry.space_group_name_H-M   'P 1'
#
loop_
_entity.id
_entity.type
_entity.pdbx_description
1 polymer ?
#
loop_
_entity_poly.entity_id
_entity_poly.type
_entity_poly.pdbx_seq_one_letter_code
_entity_poly.pdbx_strand_id
1 'polypeptide(L)'
;MNCTKPHVVVTGASTGIGRATARELAGSGWHVFAGIRRDGDAPSETTPLILDVTRPEQVKAAVVAVEQHVGAAGLAGLVDNAGIGVAWPVELVPLDALRHIFEVNVVGQVAVTQGFLPLLRQARGRIVVIGSIGDRMNLPFGGPLGASKAALAGLTESLRQEVAAFGVRVVLIAPASIHTEAVDKVEQGARRAVDEFPPELRDLYATSYTGMVATAMARERAGSPPVVVARVVSKALTARRPRARYLVGKDVRLLAMIAGWLPIRLQDAIRRRVFGLPAPGSLVQRVPS
;
A
#
# COMPACT_ATOMS: atom_id res chain seq x y z
N MET A 1 -7.63 -36.13 13.17
CA MET A 1 -7.96 -34.73 13.50
C MET A 1 -8.04 -33.97 12.18
N ASN A 2 -9.26 -33.60 11.73
CA ASN A 2 -9.40 -32.72 10.57
C ASN A 2 -8.81 -31.36 10.96
N CYS A 3 -7.58 -31.09 10.56
CA CYS A 3 -6.97 -29.78 10.73
C CYS A 3 -7.70 -28.81 9.79
N THR A 4 -8.68 -28.08 10.32
CA THR A 4 -9.38 -27.05 9.54
C THR A 4 -8.36 -26.01 9.09
N LYS A 5 -8.36 -25.69 7.79
CA LYS A 5 -7.45 -24.70 7.22
C LYS A 5 -7.67 -23.34 7.92
N PRO A 6 -6.62 -22.62 8.31
CA PRO A 6 -6.79 -21.27 8.85
C PRO A 6 -7.35 -20.34 7.76
N HIS A 7 -8.24 -19.43 8.15
CA HIS A 7 -8.92 -18.50 7.24
C HIS A 7 -8.22 -17.15 7.22
N VAL A 8 -8.10 -16.56 6.03
CA VAL A 8 -7.50 -15.23 5.83
C VAL A 8 -8.28 -14.45 4.77
N VAL A 9 -8.48 -13.17 5.03
CA VAL A 9 -8.97 -12.19 4.03
C VAL A 9 -7.78 -11.42 3.48
N VAL A 10 -7.72 -11.25 2.14
CA VAL A 10 -6.70 -10.44 1.46
C VAL A 10 -7.43 -9.38 0.63
N THR A 11 -7.31 -8.10 0.99
CA THR A 11 -7.92 -7.01 0.24
C THR A 11 -7.10 -6.65 -1.01
N GLY A 12 -7.77 -6.26 -2.11
CA GLY A 12 -7.10 -5.92 -3.37
C GLY A 12 -6.35 -7.10 -3.99
N ALA A 13 -6.94 -8.29 -3.94
CA ALA A 13 -6.34 -9.54 -4.39
C ALA A 13 -6.36 -9.75 -5.91
N SER A 14 -6.90 -8.81 -6.69
CA SER A 14 -7.02 -8.94 -8.15
C SER A 14 -5.70 -8.80 -8.90
N THR A 15 -4.71 -8.07 -8.38
CA THR A 15 -3.44 -7.78 -9.08
C THR A 15 -2.26 -7.67 -8.11
N GLY A 16 -1.04 -7.57 -8.62
CA GLY A 16 0.17 -7.19 -7.91
C GLY A 16 0.44 -7.99 -6.63
N ILE A 17 0.76 -7.27 -5.55
CA ILE A 17 1.10 -7.88 -4.24
C ILE A 17 -0.07 -8.68 -3.68
N GLY A 18 -1.30 -8.17 -3.80
CA GLY A 18 -2.49 -8.86 -3.28
C GLY A 18 -2.72 -10.21 -3.95
N ARG A 19 -2.65 -10.26 -5.30
CA ARG A 19 -2.77 -11.51 -6.07
C ARG A 19 -1.67 -12.51 -5.70
N ALA A 20 -0.43 -12.05 -5.63
CA ALA A 20 0.70 -12.89 -5.25
C ALA A 20 0.55 -13.43 -3.83
N THR A 21 0.07 -12.60 -2.90
CA THR A 21 -0.20 -12.98 -1.51
C THR A 21 -1.32 -14.02 -1.41
N ALA A 22 -2.42 -13.79 -2.11
CA ALA A 22 -3.54 -14.72 -2.10
C ALA A 22 -3.14 -16.12 -2.61
N ARG A 23 -2.36 -16.18 -3.69
CA ARG A 23 -1.83 -17.46 -4.23
C ARG A 23 -0.84 -18.13 -3.29
N GLU A 24 0.11 -17.39 -2.72
CA GLU A 24 1.10 -17.91 -1.78
C GLU A 24 0.43 -18.52 -0.55
N LEU A 25 -0.59 -17.84 -0.01
CA LEU A 25 -1.32 -18.32 1.16
C LEU A 25 -2.18 -19.55 0.83
N ALA A 26 -2.88 -19.56 -0.30
CA ALA A 26 -3.66 -20.72 -0.76
C ALA A 26 -2.74 -21.93 -0.95
N GLY A 27 -1.59 -21.77 -1.61
CA GLY A 27 -0.58 -22.82 -1.77
C GLY A 27 0.06 -23.27 -0.45
N SER A 28 0.02 -22.43 0.59
CA SER A 28 0.52 -22.75 1.94
C SER A 28 -0.55 -23.33 2.87
N GLY A 29 -1.71 -23.73 2.34
CA GLY A 29 -2.75 -24.43 3.08
C GLY A 29 -3.75 -23.53 3.81
N TRP A 30 -3.79 -22.21 3.51
CA TRP A 30 -4.83 -21.32 4.01
C TRP A 30 -6.10 -21.39 3.16
N HIS A 31 -7.25 -21.17 3.80
CA HIS A 31 -8.46 -20.79 3.08
C HIS A 31 -8.46 -19.27 2.89
N VAL A 32 -8.37 -18.83 1.64
CA VAL A 32 -8.18 -17.42 1.30
C VAL A 32 -9.47 -16.82 0.74
N PHE A 33 -10.00 -15.80 1.39
CA PHE A 33 -11.01 -14.92 0.83
C PHE A 33 -10.32 -13.79 0.08
N ALA A 34 -10.42 -13.80 -1.24
CA ALA A 34 -9.80 -12.81 -2.11
C ALA A 34 -10.72 -11.61 -2.31
N GLY A 35 -10.44 -10.52 -1.61
CA GLY A 35 -11.16 -9.25 -1.74
C GLY A 35 -10.89 -8.60 -3.10
N ILE A 36 -11.91 -8.53 -3.95
CA ILE A 36 -11.87 -8.05 -5.33
C ILE A 36 -13.05 -7.11 -5.58
N ARG A 37 -12.91 -6.20 -6.56
CA ARG A 37 -13.98 -5.26 -6.92
C ARG A 37 -14.90 -5.76 -8.03
N ARG A 38 -14.46 -6.69 -8.84
CA ARG A 38 -15.22 -7.26 -9.97
C ARG A 38 -15.19 -8.76 -9.87
N ASP A 39 -16.31 -9.37 -10.15
CA ASP A 39 -16.37 -10.83 -10.28
C ASP A 39 -15.43 -11.33 -11.38
N GLY A 40 -14.85 -12.51 -11.18
CA GLY A 40 -13.87 -13.10 -12.09
C GLY A 40 -12.41 -12.62 -11.92
N ASP A 41 -12.14 -11.57 -11.13
CA ASP A 41 -10.77 -11.07 -10.90
C ASP A 41 -9.99 -11.85 -9.82
N ALA A 42 -10.63 -12.77 -9.09
CA ALA A 42 -9.98 -13.55 -8.02
C ALA A 42 -9.02 -14.61 -8.60
N PRO A 43 -7.92 -14.89 -7.90
CA PRO A 43 -7.11 -16.08 -8.21
C PRO A 43 -7.94 -17.38 -8.07
N SER A 44 -7.74 -18.35 -8.98
CA SER A 44 -8.55 -19.57 -9.08
C SER A 44 -8.58 -20.43 -7.81
N GLU A 45 -7.52 -20.38 -7.02
CA GLU A 45 -7.37 -21.18 -5.80
C GLU A 45 -7.96 -20.52 -4.55
N THR A 46 -8.74 -19.43 -4.72
CA THR A 46 -9.27 -18.61 -3.63
C THR A 46 -10.80 -18.49 -3.71
N THR A 47 -11.42 -18.13 -2.60
CA THR A 47 -12.85 -17.79 -2.55
C THR A 47 -13.02 -16.32 -2.88
N PRO A 48 -13.72 -15.95 -3.97
CA PRO A 48 -14.01 -14.56 -4.31
C PRO A 48 -14.81 -13.87 -3.19
N LEU A 49 -14.43 -12.64 -2.88
CA LEU A 49 -15.13 -11.77 -1.93
C LEU A 49 -15.27 -10.39 -2.55
N ILE A 50 -16.49 -10.00 -2.93
CA ILE A 50 -16.72 -8.66 -3.50
C ILE A 50 -16.52 -7.62 -2.39
N LEU A 51 -15.45 -6.84 -2.53
CA LEU A 51 -14.99 -5.90 -1.50
C LEU A 51 -14.27 -4.69 -2.13
N ASP A 52 -14.99 -3.60 -2.27
CA ASP A 52 -14.43 -2.27 -2.44
C ASP A 52 -14.32 -1.64 -1.04
N VAL A 53 -13.10 -1.34 -0.62
CA VAL A 53 -12.81 -0.81 0.73
C VAL A 53 -13.44 0.57 0.98
N THR A 54 -13.80 1.30 -0.09
CA THR A 54 -14.47 2.61 -0.02
C THR A 54 -15.98 2.53 0.10
N ARG A 55 -16.55 1.32 0.10
CA ARG A 55 -17.98 1.09 0.16
C ARG A 55 -18.39 0.38 1.45
N PRO A 56 -18.93 1.12 2.45
CA PRO A 56 -19.28 0.55 3.76
C PRO A 56 -20.24 -0.65 3.67
N GLU A 57 -21.16 -0.62 2.70
CA GLU A 57 -22.12 -1.70 2.46
C GLU A 57 -21.41 -2.98 1.98
N GLN A 58 -20.38 -2.86 1.14
CA GLN A 58 -19.61 -4.03 0.70
C GLN A 58 -18.70 -4.55 1.80
N VAL A 59 -18.10 -3.68 2.62
CA VAL A 59 -17.34 -4.10 3.80
C VAL A 59 -18.22 -4.90 4.74
N LYS A 60 -19.42 -4.39 5.06
CA LYS A 60 -20.39 -5.09 5.92
C LYS A 60 -20.81 -6.45 5.34
N ALA A 61 -21.14 -6.49 4.05
CA ALA A 61 -21.52 -7.74 3.38
C ALA A 61 -20.37 -8.78 3.38
N ALA A 62 -19.14 -8.32 3.15
CA ALA A 62 -17.95 -9.16 3.20
C ALA A 62 -17.71 -9.75 4.59
N VAL A 63 -17.89 -8.95 5.65
CA VAL A 63 -17.77 -9.44 7.05
C VAL A 63 -18.79 -10.53 7.33
N VAL A 64 -20.07 -10.31 6.97
CA VAL A 64 -21.14 -11.31 7.16
C VAL A 64 -20.85 -12.62 6.42
N ALA A 65 -20.42 -12.52 5.15
CA ALA A 65 -20.08 -13.69 4.35
C ALA A 65 -18.94 -14.52 4.96
N VAL A 66 -17.87 -13.83 5.43
CA VAL A 66 -16.75 -14.49 6.10
C VAL A 66 -17.17 -15.08 7.43
N GLU A 67 -17.95 -14.37 8.25
CA GLU A 67 -18.46 -14.83 9.55
C GLU A 67 -19.27 -16.13 9.41
N GLN A 68 -20.17 -16.17 8.43
CA GLN A 68 -20.95 -17.40 8.13
C GLN A 68 -20.07 -18.59 7.80
N HIS A 69 -18.92 -18.36 7.15
CA HIS A 69 -18.01 -19.42 6.75
C HIS A 69 -17.08 -19.88 7.89
N VAL A 70 -16.54 -18.94 8.67
CA VAL A 70 -15.55 -19.27 9.72
C VAL A 70 -16.19 -19.70 11.04
N GLY A 71 -17.44 -19.28 11.29
CA GLY A 71 -18.20 -19.63 12.50
C GLY A 71 -17.42 -19.34 13.78
N ALA A 72 -17.44 -20.28 14.72
CA ALA A 72 -16.77 -20.15 16.01
C ALA A 72 -15.24 -20.15 15.94
N ALA A 73 -14.63 -20.54 14.82
CA ALA A 73 -13.16 -20.50 14.66
C ALA A 73 -12.61 -19.09 14.53
N GLY A 74 -13.43 -18.14 14.06
CA GLY A 74 -13.03 -16.78 13.78
C GLY A 74 -12.05 -16.65 12.61
N LEU A 75 -11.48 -15.45 12.41
CA LEU A 75 -10.58 -15.14 11.32
C LEU A 75 -9.12 -15.14 11.81
N ALA A 76 -8.31 -16.04 11.26
CA ALA A 76 -6.91 -16.18 11.66
C ALA A 76 -6.00 -15.09 11.06
N GLY A 77 -6.37 -14.50 9.92
CA GLY A 77 -5.58 -13.45 9.29
C GLY A 77 -6.39 -12.44 8.49
N LEU A 78 -5.94 -11.18 8.50
CA LEU A 78 -6.36 -10.12 7.60
C LEU A 78 -5.12 -9.52 6.95
N VAL A 79 -5.11 -9.41 5.62
CA VAL A 79 -4.07 -8.70 4.88
C VAL A 79 -4.69 -7.46 4.24
N ASP A 80 -4.43 -6.31 4.86
CA ASP A 80 -4.83 -4.99 4.36
C ASP A 80 -3.84 -4.53 3.30
N ASN A 81 -4.16 -4.88 2.04
CA ASN A 81 -3.31 -4.61 0.88
C ASN A 81 -3.94 -3.65 -0.13
N ALA A 82 -5.27 -3.52 -0.19
CA ALA A 82 -5.92 -2.62 -1.12
C ALA A 82 -5.32 -1.21 -1.06
N GLY A 83 -5.01 -0.66 -2.24
CA GLY A 83 -4.42 0.68 -2.31
C GLY A 83 -4.22 1.13 -3.74
N ILE A 84 -4.12 2.43 -3.91
CA ILE A 84 -3.83 3.09 -5.17
C ILE A 84 -2.59 3.98 -5.05
N GLY A 85 -1.90 4.20 -6.17
CA GLY A 85 -0.80 5.14 -6.28
C GLY A 85 -1.15 6.29 -7.22
N VAL A 86 -0.78 7.50 -6.84
CA VAL A 86 -0.86 8.68 -7.68
C VAL A 86 0.41 9.51 -7.49
N ALA A 87 0.82 10.21 -8.54
CA ALA A 87 1.88 11.21 -8.51
C ALA A 87 1.28 12.54 -8.95
N TRP A 88 1.56 13.60 -8.19
CA TRP A 88 1.15 14.97 -8.48
C TRP A 88 2.09 15.97 -7.83
N PRO A 89 2.41 17.10 -8.47
CA PRO A 89 2.95 18.25 -7.74
C PRO A 89 1.96 18.66 -6.64
N VAL A 90 2.44 18.92 -5.44
CA VAL A 90 1.54 19.26 -4.32
C VAL A 90 0.74 20.54 -4.60
N GLU A 91 1.34 21.50 -5.31
CA GLU A 91 0.68 22.73 -5.73
C GLU A 91 -0.50 22.50 -6.70
N LEU A 92 -0.43 21.42 -7.52
CA LEU A 92 -1.37 21.16 -8.61
C LEU A 92 -2.32 19.99 -8.35
N VAL A 93 -2.15 19.27 -7.24
CA VAL A 93 -2.97 18.08 -7.00
C VAL A 93 -4.46 18.47 -6.84
N PRO A 94 -5.37 17.91 -7.66
CA PRO A 94 -6.80 18.09 -7.43
C PRO A 94 -7.18 17.58 -6.05
N LEU A 95 -7.90 18.39 -5.26
CA LEU A 95 -8.26 18.01 -3.89
C LEU A 95 -9.10 16.74 -3.84
N ASP A 96 -9.89 16.46 -4.87
CA ASP A 96 -10.67 15.22 -4.95
C ASP A 96 -9.78 14.00 -5.21
N ALA A 97 -8.73 14.14 -6.00
CA ALA A 97 -7.72 13.08 -6.16
C ALA A 97 -6.97 12.82 -4.85
N LEU A 98 -6.66 13.89 -4.10
CA LEU A 98 -6.05 13.77 -2.78
C LEU A 98 -7.01 13.09 -1.78
N ARG A 99 -8.28 13.48 -1.74
CA ARG A 99 -9.29 12.83 -0.90
C ARG A 99 -9.45 11.35 -1.27
N HIS A 100 -9.52 11.05 -2.56
CA HIS A 100 -9.72 9.68 -3.04
C HIS A 100 -8.57 8.74 -2.66
N ILE A 101 -7.31 9.20 -2.74
CA ILE A 101 -6.18 8.35 -2.30
C ILE A 101 -6.23 8.08 -0.79
N PHE A 102 -6.63 9.07 0.02
CA PHE A 102 -6.82 8.86 1.45
C PHE A 102 -8.02 7.95 1.74
N GLU A 103 -9.11 8.10 1.01
CA GLU A 103 -10.28 7.25 1.14
C GLU A 103 -9.93 5.76 0.91
N VAL A 104 -9.18 5.46 -0.14
CA VAL A 104 -8.78 4.08 -0.43
C VAL A 104 -7.68 3.59 0.51
N ASN A 105 -6.59 4.36 0.66
CA ASN A 105 -5.37 3.88 1.31
C ASN A 105 -5.41 3.98 2.84
N VAL A 106 -6.32 4.77 3.40
CA VAL A 106 -6.38 5.02 4.85
C VAL A 106 -7.77 4.68 5.39
N VAL A 107 -8.79 5.44 5.01
CA VAL A 107 -10.14 5.31 5.58
C VAL A 107 -10.71 3.92 5.29
N GLY A 108 -10.64 3.47 4.05
CA GLY A 108 -11.13 2.15 3.64
C GLY A 108 -10.41 1.00 4.34
N GLN A 109 -9.10 1.10 4.55
CA GLN A 109 -8.35 0.08 5.29
C GLN A 109 -8.73 0.05 6.77
N VAL A 110 -8.97 1.21 7.38
CA VAL A 110 -9.50 1.28 8.75
C VAL A 110 -10.90 0.67 8.82
N ALA A 111 -11.79 0.98 7.87
CA ALA A 111 -13.14 0.42 7.83
C ALA A 111 -13.12 -1.12 7.72
N VAL A 112 -12.27 -1.68 6.86
CA VAL A 112 -12.06 -3.13 6.74
C VAL A 112 -11.55 -3.72 8.04
N THR A 113 -10.50 -3.13 8.62
CA THR A 113 -9.96 -3.57 9.91
C THR A 113 -11.04 -3.58 11.01
N GLN A 114 -11.81 -2.48 11.14
CA GLN A 114 -12.90 -2.39 12.13
C GLN A 114 -13.95 -3.49 11.92
N GLY A 115 -14.35 -3.73 10.68
CA GLY A 115 -15.33 -4.75 10.35
C GLY A 115 -14.88 -6.17 10.72
N PHE A 116 -13.64 -6.53 10.41
CA PHE A 116 -13.11 -7.88 10.69
C PHE A 116 -12.52 -8.05 12.10
N LEU A 117 -12.32 -6.99 12.87
CA LEU A 117 -11.68 -7.06 14.19
C LEU A 117 -12.41 -7.97 15.19
N PRO A 118 -13.76 -8.07 15.23
CA PRO A 118 -14.43 -9.04 16.07
C PRO A 118 -14.02 -10.48 15.80
N LEU A 119 -13.98 -10.89 14.53
CA LEU A 119 -13.56 -12.23 14.11
C LEU A 119 -12.09 -12.49 14.36
N LEU A 120 -11.24 -11.46 14.19
CA LEU A 120 -9.82 -11.54 14.53
C LEU A 120 -9.58 -11.69 16.03
N ARG A 121 -10.36 -11.01 16.88
CA ARG A 121 -10.29 -11.21 18.34
C ARG A 121 -10.68 -12.63 18.74
N GLN A 122 -11.71 -13.18 18.14
CA GLN A 122 -12.18 -14.54 18.38
C GLN A 122 -11.08 -15.57 18.10
N ALA A 123 -10.37 -15.45 16.98
CA ALA A 123 -9.28 -16.34 16.59
C ALA A 123 -7.92 -15.99 17.25
N ARG A 124 -7.80 -14.87 17.97
CA ARG A 124 -6.50 -14.24 18.33
C ARG A 124 -5.60 -14.12 17.10
N GLY A 125 -6.21 -13.65 15.98
CA GLY A 125 -5.64 -13.62 14.64
C GLY A 125 -4.56 -12.56 14.46
N ARG A 126 -4.24 -12.30 13.18
CA ARG A 126 -3.20 -11.32 12.82
C ARG A 126 -3.69 -10.38 11.73
N ILE A 127 -3.27 -9.12 11.84
CA ILE A 127 -3.45 -8.10 10.81
C ILE A 127 -2.08 -7.83 10.20
N VAL A 128 -1.98 -7.95 8.87
CA VAL A 128 -0.80 -7.58 8.10
C VAL A 128 -1.17 -6.44 7.18
N VAL A 129 -0.58 -5.27 7.43
CA VAL A 129 -0.83 -4.05 6.66
C VAL A 129 0.28 -3.86 5.63
N ILE A 130 -0.09 -3.66 4.36
CA ILE A 130 0.86 -3.36 3.29
C ILE A 130 1.05 -1.84 3.19
N GLY A 131 2.09 -1.37 3.87
CA GLY A 131 2.54 0.00 3.83
C GLY A 131 3.42 0.31 2.62
N SER A 132 4.49 1.06 2.83
CA SER A 132 5.55 1.39 1.86
C SER A 132 6.76 1.93 2.61
N ILE A 133 7.94 1.89 2.00
CA ILE A 133 9.10 2.69 2.45
C ILE A 133 8.80 4.19 2.33
N GLY A 134 7.84 4.56 1.48
CA GLY A 134 7.37 5.93 1.29
C GLY A 134 6.75 6.57 2.53
N ASP A 135 6.43 5.80 3.59
CA ASP A 135 6.00 6.35 4.88
C ASP A 135 7.15 7.07 5.62
N ARG A 136 8.40 6.82 5.25
CA ARG A 136 9.61 7.43 5.82
C ARG A 136 10.40 8.25 4.82
N MET A 137 10.24 8.00 3.54
CA MET A 137 11.00 8.64 2.48
C MET A 137 10.10 8.97 1.29
N ASN A 138 9.57 10.19 1.30
CA ASN A 138 8.75 10.68 0.19
C ASN A 138 9.60 11.04 -1.03
N LEU A 139 9.09 10.74 -2.21
CA LEU A 139 9.65 11.19 -3.47
C LEU A 139 9.07 12.55 -3.85
N PRO A 140 9.81 13.38 -4.59
CA PRO A 140 9.24 14.54 -5.25
C PRO A 140 8.00 14.11 -6.07
N PHE A 141 6.96 14.94 -6.05
CA PHE A 141 5.66 14.66 -6.71
C PHE A 141 4.93 13.38 -6.22
N GLY A 142 5.53 12.63 -5.30
CA GLY A 142 4.92 11.47 -4.64
C GLY A 142 4.20 11.83 -3.32
N GLY A 143 4.03 13.12 -3.02
CA GLY A 143 3.45 13.61 -1.77
C GLY A 143 2.13 12.95 -1.37
N PRO A 144 1.11 12.90 -2.26
CA PRO A 144 -0.18 12.30 -1.93
C PRO A 144 -0.07 10.82 -1.50
N LEU A 145 0.69 10.02 -2.25
CA LEU A 145 0.91 8.61 -1.92
C LEU A 145 1.69 8.46 -0.61
N GLY A 146 2.81 9.17 -0.48
CA GLY A 146 3.65 9.10 0.71
C GLY A 146 2.93 9.52 1.98
N ALA A 147 2.15 10.62 1.92
CA ALA A 147 1.33 11.07 3.03
C ALA A 147 0.28 10.02 3.45
N SER A 148 -0.41 9.39 2.49
CA SER A 148 -1.37 8.32 2.79
C SER A 148 -0.71 7.11 3.44
N LYS A 149 0.50 6.73 3.01
CA LYS A 149 1.26 5.61 3.60
C LYS A 149 1.83 5.95 4.97
N ALA A 150 2.23 7.20 5.21
CA ALA A 150 2.64 7.67 6.54
C ALA A 150 1.47 7.66 7.53
N ALA A 151 0.29 8.13 7.11
CA ALA A 151 -0.93 8.07 7.92
C ALA A 151 -1.29 6.62 8.28
N LEU A 152 -1.29 5.72 7.30
CA LEU A 152 -1.57 4.30 7.51
C LEU A 152 -0.55 3.65 8.47
N ALA A 153 0.74 4.00 8.36
CA ALA A 153 1.78 3.47 9.25
C ALA A 153 1.55 3.92 10.70
N GLY A 154 1.21 5.20 10.92
CA GLY A 154 0.88 5.74 12.25
C GLY A 154 -0.34 5.04 12.87
N LEU A 155 -1.43 4.88 12.10
CA LEU A 155 -2.63 4.15 12.56
C LEU A 155 -2.33 2.68 12.86
N THR A 156 -1.48 2.03 12.04
CA THR A 156 -1.04 0.64 12.27
C THR A 156 -0.26 0.51 13.59
N GLU A 157 0.56 1.50 13.90
CA GLU A 157 1.35 1.52 15.14
C GLU A 157 0.47 1.66 16.39
N SER A 158 -0.53 2.55 16.36
CA SER A 158 -1.52 2.70 17.43
C SER A 158 -2.34 1.42 17.61
N LEU A 159 -2.92 0.92 16.53
CA LEU A 159 -3.73 -0.30 16.54
C LEU A 159 -2.97 -1.50 17.13
N ARG A 160 -1.68 -1.65 16.80
CA ARG A 160 -0.85 -2.73 17.32
C ARG A 160 -0.79 -2.75 18.85
N GLN A 161 -0.80 -1.59 19.48
CA GLN A 161 -0.77 -1.44 20.93
C GLN A 161 -2.16 -1.67 21.54
N GLU A 162 -3.20 -1.11 20.92
CA GLU A 162 -4.57 -1.19 21.38
C GLU A 162 -5.12 -2.61 21.40
N VAL A 163 -4.85 -3.41 20.35
CA VAL A 163 -5.41 -4.76 20.21
C VAL A 163 -4.54 -5.86 20.81
N ALA A 164 -3.36 -5.52 21.33
CA ALA A 164 -2.44 -6.49 21.94
C ALA A 164 -3.05 -7.25 23.11
N ALA A 165 -3.85 -6.56 23.95
CA ALA A 165 -4.54 -7.17 25.08
C ALA A 165 -5.56 -8.24 24.66
N PHE A 166 -6.07 -8.18 23.42
CA PHE A 166 -6.99 -9.18 22.85
C PHE A 166 -6.25 -10.37 22.22
N GLY A 167 -4.92 -10.36 22.24
CA GLY A 167 -4.10 -11.39 21.61
C GLY A 167 -3.97 -11.23 20.09
N VAL A 168 -4.54 -10.16 19.49
CA VAL A 168 -4.41 -9.84 18.06
C VAL A 168 -3.04 -9.19 17.81
N ARG A 169 -2.34 -9.65 16.77
CA ARG A 169 -1.03 -9.10 16.41
C ARG A 169 -1.12 -8.31 15.12
N VAL A 170 -0.52 -7.12 15.10
CA VAL A 170 -0.50 -6.23 13.94
C VAL A 170 0.93 -6.07 13.43
N VAL A 171 1.11 -6.23 12.13
CA VAL A 171 2.41 -6.20 11.44
C VAL A 171 2.31 -5.26 10.26
N LEU A 172 3.27 -4.34 10.15
CA LEU A 172 3.46 -3.50 8.96
C LEU A 172 4.52 -4.11 8.05
N ILE A 173 4.19 -4.32 6.79
CA ILE A 173 5.17 -4.65 5.75
C ILE A 173 5.38 -3.39 4.91
N ALA A 174 6.63 -2.96 4.77
CA ALA A 174 7.02 -1.78 4.02
C ALA A 174 7.82 -2.20 2.77
N PRO A 175 7.15 -2.40 1.63
CA PRO A 175 7.81 -2.70 0.37
C PRO A 175 8.56 -1.49 -0.18
N ALA A 176 9.61 -1.76 -0.97
CA ALA A 176 10.28 -0.81 -1.84
C ALA A 176 10.62 -1.50 -3.15
N SER A 177 10.43 -0.78 -4.26
CA SER A 177 10.75 -1.23 -5.62
C SER A 177 10.20 -2.63 -5.92
N ILE A 178 8.88 -2.74 -6.01
CA ILE A 178 8.17 -3.97 -6.36
C ILE A 178 7.51 -3.81 -7.72
N HIS A 179 7.90 -4.64 -8.67
CA HIS A 179 7.32 -4.64 -10.01
C HIS A 179 5.88 -5.19 -9.98
N THR A 180 4.90 -4.33 -10.21
CA THR A 180 3.47 -4.67 -10.25
C THR A 180 2.77 -3.91 -11.38
N GLU A 181 1.57 -4.33 -11.73
CA GLU A 181 0.72 -3.65 -12.72
C GLU A 181 0.32 -2.21 -12.29
N ALA A 182 0.52 -1.86 -11.03
CA ALA A 182 0.31 -0.49 -10.54
C ALA A 182 1.29 0.51 -11.16
N VAL A 183 2.48 0.08 -11.55
CA VAL A 183 3.51 0.90 -12.20
C VAL A 183 2.94 1.55 -13.47
N ASP A 184 2.33 0.76 -14.34
CA ASP A 184 1.78 1.25 -15.61
C ASP A 184 0.58 2.17 -15.40
N LYS A 185 -0.25 1.89 -14.39
CA LYS A 185 -1.38 2.76 -14.02
C LYS A 185 -0.93 4.13 -13.52
N VAL A 186 0.12 4.17 -12.68
CA VAL A 186 0.69 5.43 -12.19
C VAL A 186 1.31 6.23 -13.34
N GLU A 187 2.04 5.58 -14.24
CA GLU A 187 2.65 6.25 -15.39
C GLU A 187 1.59 6.83 -16.34
N GLN A 188 0.54 6.06 -16.67
CA GLN A 188 -0.57 6.53 -17.47
C GLN A 188 -1.32 7.68 -16.80
N GLY A 189 -1.56 7.58 -15.49
CA GLY A 189 -2.17 8.65 -14.69
C GLY A 189 -1.33 9.93 -14.72
N ALA A 190 -0.02 9.80 -14.59
CA ALA A 190 0.89 10.94 -14.62
C ALA A 190 0.94 11.64 -16.00
N ARG A 191 0.85 10.89 -17.09
CA ARG A 191 0.76 11.50 -18.44
C ARG A 191 -0.51 12.34 -18.60
N ARG A 192 -1.67 11.83 -18.15
CA ARG A 192 -2.94 12.58 -18.17
C ARG A 192 -2.90 13.80 -17.26
N ALA A 193 -2.26 13.68 -16.10
CA ALA A 193 -2.13 14.79 -15.16
C ALA A 193 -1.46 16.03 -15.77
N VAL A 194 -0.49 15.85 -16.67
CA VAL A 194 0.18 16.98 -17.36
C VAL A 194 -0.81 17.77 -18.24
N ASP A 195 -1.79 17.09 -18.83
CA ASP A 195 -2.81 17.73 -19.65
C ASP A 195 -3.75 18.61 -18.80
N GLU A 196 -3.89 18.27 -17.52
CA GLU A 196 -4.71 19.00 -16.53
C GLU A 196 -3.96 20.17 -15.88
N PHE A 197 -2.64 20.32 -16.09
CA PHE A 197 -1.88 21.43 -15.51
C PHE A 197 -2.33 22.78 -16.13
N PRO A 198 -2.54 23.81 -15.31
CA PRO A 198 -2.76 25.17 -15.80
C PRO A 198 -1.63 25.58 -16.77
N PRO A 199 -1.94 26.24 -17.89
CA PRO A 199 -0.95 26.57 -18.92
C PRO A 199 0.28 27.30 -18.35
N GLU A 200 0.07 28.24 -17.42
CA GLU A 200 1.11 29.04 -16.78
C GLU A 200 2.04 28.26 -15.85
N LEU A 201 1.59 27.10 -15.33
CA LEU A 201 2.36 26.23 -14.45
C LEU A 201 2.91 24.99 -15.18
N ARG A 202 2.39 24.69 -16.37
CA ARG A 202 2.82 23.55 -17.17
C ARG A 202 4.31 23.62 -17.48
N ASP A 203 4.79 24.76 -17.93
CA ASP A 203 6.20 24.97 -18.30
C ASP A 203 7.13 24.84 -17.08
N LEU A 204 6.63 25.18 -15.87
CA LEU A 204 7.40 25.06 -14.66
C LEU A 204 7.52 23.61 -14.17
N TYR A 205 6.47 22.81 -14.34
CA TYR A 205 6.39 21.48 -13.71
C TYR A 205 6.56 20.31 -14.65
N ALA A 206 6.06 20.38 -15.90
CA ALA A 206 5.89 19.21 -16.77
C ALA A 206 7.18 18.42 -17.00
N THR A 207 8.28 19.10 -17.33
CA THR A 207 9.57 18.43 -17.60
C THR A 207 10.11 17.70 -16.37
N SER A 208 10.14 18.37 -15.20
CA SER A 208 10.64 17.78 -13.96
C SER A 208 9.74 16.66 -13.47
N TYR A 209 8.43 16.85 -13.59
CA TYR A 209 7.42 15.88 -13.19
C TYR A 209 7.49 14.59 -14.03
N THR A 210 7.47 14.71 -15.36
CA THR A 210 7.54 13.54 -16.26
C THR A 210 8.86 12.81 -16.12
N GLY A 211 9.98 13.53 -16.01
CA GLY A 211 11.31 12.95 -15.79
C GLY A 211 11.39 12.18 -14.46
N MET A 212 10.85 12.74 -13.39
CA MET A 212 10.79 12.06 -12.09
C MET A 212 9.94 10.80 -12.17
N VAL A 213 8.72 10.88 -12.73
CA VAL A 213 7.83 9.72 -12.85
C VAL A 213 8.48 8.62 -13.68
N ALA A 214 9.07 8.95 -14.82
CA ALA A 214 9.78 7.98 -15.66
C ALA A 214 10.91 7.28 -14.90
N THR A 215 11.72 8.05 -14.15
CA THR A 215 12.83 7.52 -13.33
C THR A 215 12.29 6.61 -12.21
N ALA A 216 11.25 7.02 -11.50
CA ALA A 216 10.63 6.23 -10.44
C ALA A 216 10.04 4.92 -11.00
N MET A 217 9.29 4.98 -12.09
CA MET A 217 8.66 3.80 -12.71
C MET A 217 9.69 2.84 -13.30
N ALA A 218 10.79 3.34 -13.87
CA ALA A 218 11.89 2.49 -14.32
C ALA A 218 12.52 1.70 -13.16
N ARG A 219 12.67 2.33 -11.99
CA ARG A 219 13.17 1.65 -10.77
C ARG A 219 12.19 0.61 -10.24
N GLU A 220 10.89 0.91 -10.23
CA GLU A 220 9.87 -0.04 -9.84
C GLU A 220 9.85 -1.26 -10.79
N ARG A 221 9.95 -1.06 -12.11
CA ARG A 221 10.04 -2.15 -13.10
C ARG A 221 11.29 -3.01 -12.91
N ALA A 222 12.42 -2.40 -12.52
CA ALA A 222 13.66 -3.12 -12.20
C ALA A 222 13.67 -3.70 -10.77
N GLY A 223 12.57 -3.58 -10.06
CA GLY A 223 12.39 -4.02 -8.68
C GLY A 223 12.20 -5.52 -8.53
N SER A 224 11.92 -5.93 -7.29
CA SER A 224 11.64 -7.33 -6.95
C SER A 224 10.24 -7.76 -7.42
N PRO A 225 10.02 -9.02 -7.75
CA PRO A 225 8.67 -9.53 -8.06
C PRO A 225 7.77 -9.53 -6.82
N PRO A 226 6.43 -9.42 -6.97
CA PRO A 226 5.48 -9.37 -5.85
C PRO A 226 5.55 -10.57 -4.90
N VAL A 227 5.97 -11.73 -5.39
CA VAL A 227 6.10 -12.96 -4.59
C VAL A 227 7.06 -12.80 -3.40
N VAL A 228 8.04 -11.91 -3.47
CA VAL A 228 8.95 -11.67 -2.32
C VAL A 228 8.21 -11.02 -1.16
N VAL A 229 7.21 -10.16 -1.45
CA VAL A 229 6.33 -9.59 -0.42
C VAL A 229 5.37 -10.65 0.10
N ALA A 230 4.76 -11.44 -0.78
CA ALA A 230 3.84 -12.52 -0.44
C ALA A 230 4.45 -13.52 0.57
N ARG A 231 5.70 -13.95 0.34
CA ARG A 231 6.44 -14.82 1.28
C ARG A 231 6.65 -14.17 2.65
N VAL A 232 6.89 -12.87 2.69
CA VAL A 232 7.03 -12.16 3.98
C VAL A 232 5.69 -12.02 4.68
N VAL A 233 4.57 -11.82 3.95
CA VAL A 233 3.21 -11.86 4.50
C VAL A 233 2.94 -13.24 5.11
N SER A 234 3.18 -14.34 4.37
CA SER A 234 3.04 -15.70 4.87
C SER A 234 3.86 -15.92 6.16
N LYS A 235 5.12 -15.49 6.17
CA LYS A 235 5.97 -15.51 7.36
C LYS A 235 5.39 -14.68 8.51
N ALA A 236 4.87 -13.49 8.27
CA ALA A 236 4.28 -12.62 9.28
C ALA A 236 3.02 -13.26 9.90
N LEU A 237 2.23 -13.94 9.10
CA LEU A 237 1.02 -14.65 9.55
C LEU A 237 1.34 -15.92 10.36
N THR A 238 2.47 -16.60 10.10
CA THR A 238 2.78 -17.92 10.71
C THR A 238 3.82 -17.86 11.82
N ALA A 239 4.72 -16.86 11.84
CA ALA A 239 5.81 -16.78 12.81
C ALA A 239 5.29 -16.74 14.26
N ARG A 240 5.90 -17.51 15.16
CA ARG A 240 5.54 -17.51 16.60
C ARG A 240 5.63 -16.09 17.22
N ARG A 241 6.65 -15.31 16.84
CA ARG A 241 6.88 -13.93 17.29
C ARG A 241 7.21 -13.06 16.05
N PRO A 242 6.21 -12.56 15.33
CA PRO A 242 6.46 -11.70 14.18
C PRO A 242 7.07 -10.37 14.63
N ARG A 243 7.89 -9.77 13.76
CA ARG A 243 8.37 -8.40 13.96
C ARG A 243 7.21 -7.43 13.75
N ALA A 244 7.22 -6.28 14.43
CA ALA A 244 6.22 -5.24 14.23
C ALA A 244 6.30 -4.64 12.80
N ARG A 245 7.51 -4.66 12.18
CA ARG A 245 7.75 -4.13 10.84
C ARG A 245 8.73 -5.01 10.07
N TYR A 246 8.43 -5.22 8.77
CA TYR A 246 9.32 -5.85 7.80
C TYR A 246 9.60 -4.89 6.65
N LEU A 247 10.87 -4.78 6.28
CA LEU A 247 11.32 -4.08 5.07
C LEU A 247 11.54 -5.12 3.97
N VAL A 248 10.94 -4.92 2.79
CA VAL A 248 10.93 -5.93 1.73
C VAL A 248 11.18 -5.29 0.37
N GLY A 249 12.01 -5.96 -0.44
CA GLY A 249 12.32 -5.56 -1.81
C GLY A 249 13.73 -5.05 -1.99
N LYS A 250 14.04 -4.69 -3.24
CA LYS A 250 15.36 -4.23 -3.64
C LYS A 250 15.69 -2.89 -2.94
N ASP A 251 16.92 -2.74 -2.51
CA ASP A 251 17.49 -1.51 -1.92
C ASP A 251 16.78 -0.97 -0.67
N VAL A 252 15.75 -1.64 -0.17
CA VAL A 252 14.92 -1.16 0.94
C VAL A 252 15.71 -0.85 2.21
N ARG A 253 16.76 -1.63 2.51
CA ARG A 253 17.61 -1.40 3.70
C ARG A 253 18.45 -0.14 3.55
N LEU A 254 19.01 0.10 2.36
CA LEU A 254 19.75 1.32 2.04
C LEU A 254 18.83 2.54 2.13
N LEU A 255 17.66 2.46 1.52
CA LEU A 255 16.66 3.54 1.57
C LEU A 255 16.22 3.84 3.00
N ALA A 256 15.97 2.81 3.81
CA ALA A 256 15.61 2.98 5.22
C ALA A 256 16.75 3.61 6.06
N MET A 257 18.01 3.26 5.76
CA MET A 257 19.18 3.84 6.40
C MET A 257 19.32 5.32 6.01
N ILE A 258 19.19 5.66 4.74
CA ILE A 258 19.19 7.05 4.24
C ILE A 258 18.09 7.85 4.95
N ALA A 259 16.86 7.33 4.99
CA ALA A 259 15.73 8.00 5.63
C ALA A 259 15.90 8.21 7.14
N GLY A 260 16.59 7.29 7.83
CA GLY A 260 16.74 7.32 9.28
C GLY A 260 17.96 8.09 9.81
N TRP A 261 19.03 8.18 9.02
CA TRP A 261 20.33 8.66 9.55
C TRP A 261 20.87 9.90 8.84
N LEU A 262 20.46 10.19 7.60
CA LEU A 262 20.97 11.36 6.90
C LEU A 262 20.19 12.63 7.28
N PRO A 263 20.88 13.78 7.45
CA PRO A 263 20.21 15.08 7.57
C PRO A 263 19.29 15.35 6.36
N ILE A 264 18.13 15.97 6.59
CA ILE A 264 17.11 16.24 5.56
C ILE A 264 17.70 16.97 4.34
N ARG A 265 18.55 17.97 4.55
CA ARG A 265 19.19 18.71 3.45
C ARG A 265 20.01 17.81 2.52
N LEU A 266 20.69 16.81 3.07
CA LEU A 266 21.46 15.85 2.26
C LEU A 266 20.54 14.87 1.54
N GLN A 267 19.47 14.39 2.20
CA GLN A 267 18.44 13.59 1.55
C GLN A 267 17.84 14.33 0.36
N ASP A 268 17.51 15.63 0.51
CA ASP A 268 16.95 16.46 -0.57
C ASP A 268 17.94 16.67 -1.71
N ALA A 269 19.22 16.85 -1.40
CA ALA A 269 20.27 16.95 -2.43
C ALA A 269 20.40 15.65 -3.24
N ILE A 270 20.37 14.50 -2.56
CA ILE A 270 20.38 13.18 -3.20
C ILE A 270 19.15 13.00 -4.09
N ARG A 271 17.94 13.30 -3.58
CA ARG A 271 16.69 13.18 -4.34
C ARG A 271 16.71 14.07 -5.57
N ARG A 272 17.12 15.33 -5.45
CA ARG A 272 17.25 16.24 -6.60
C ARG A 272 18.15 15.65 -7.69
N ARG A 273 19.33 15.16 -7.29
CA ARG A 273 20.28 14.59 -8.24
C ARG A 273 19.75 13.31 -8.89
N VAL A 274 19.15 12.42 -8.11
CA VAL A 274 18.64 11.12 -8.58
C VAL A 274 17.47 11.29 -9.56
N PHE A 275 16.61 12.29 -9.30
CA PHE A 275 15.39 12.52 -10.09
C PHE A 275 15.51 13.69 -11.06
N GLY A 276 16.71 14.26 -11.25
CA GLY A 276 16.95 15.32 -12.22
C GLY A 276 16.17 16.62 -11.96
N LEU A 277 15.91 16.94 -10.68
CA LEU A 277 15.16 18.15 -10.34
C LEU A 277 16.04 19.41 -10.50
N PRO A 278 15.45 20.55 -10.88
CA PRO A 278 16.14 21.83 -11.01
C PRO A 278 16.84 22.25 -9.73
N ALA A 279 17.90 23.05 -9.86
CA ALA A 279 18.57 23.62 -8.71
C ALA A 279 17.63 24.60 -7.95
N PRO A 280 17.76 24.71 -6.61
CA PRO A 280 16.98 25.67 -5.85
C PRO A 280 17.13 27.10 -6.43
N GLY A 281 16.00 27.77 -6.67
CA GLY A 281 15.96 29.14 -7.22
C GLY A 281 16.20 29.25 -8.74
N SER A 282 16.42 28.14 -9.48
CA SER A 282 16.69 28.20 -10.92
C SER A 282 15.46 28.49 -11.79
N LEU A 283 14.25 28.29 -11.26
CA LEU A 283 12.98 28.53 -11.95
C LEU A 283 12.25 29.78 -11.43
N VAL A 284 12.97 30.72 -10.85
CA VAL A 284 12.36 32.00 -10.41
C VAL A 284 11.87 32.76 -11.65
N GLN A 285 10.55 32.89 -11.78
CA GLN A 285 9.96 33.82 -12.74
C GLN A 285 10.44 35.23 -12.34
N ARG A 286 11.12 35.91 -13.24
CA ARG A 286 11.31 37.35 -13.12
C ARG A 286 9.91 37.94 -13.25
N VAL A 287 9.35 38.44 -12.16
CA VAL A 287 8.16 39.30 -12.21
C VAL A 287 8.55 40.47 -13.11
N PRO A 288 7.83 40.68 -14.23
CA PRO A 288 8.08 41.88 -15.02
C PRO A 288 7.88 43.09 -14.12
N SER A 289 8.92 43.95 -14.01
CA SER A 289 8.87 45.21 -13.31
C SER A 289 7.88 46.18 -13.92
#